data_50cb4205618cfd869251fc13e4634b4b
#
_entry.id   50cb4205618cfd869251fc13e4634b4b
#
_cell.length_a   1.000
_cell.length_b   1.000
_cell.length_c   1.000
_cell.angle_alpha   90.00
_cell.angle_beta   90.00
_cell.angle_gamma   90.00
#
_symmetry.space_group_name_H-M   'P 1'
#
loop_
_entity.id
_entity.type
_entity.pdbx_description
1 polymer ?
#
loop_
_entity_poly.entity_id
_entity_poly.type
_entity_poly.pdbx_seq_one_letter_code
_entity_poly.pdbx_strand_id
1 'polypeptide(L)'
;MKLTLHGHDDRYAVEQLQLSLFPDNTEGEAVSSLHRGKVWLTAVTKITVNGTTAAATRRIKAADETVRLRRRALQQSYYLAAKQLLPVTPPWGALAGVRPTKITTKHLLEGGTPKSADELLRDVYYVTDDRRRLAVDCSVSTVRAVNMLQPSDLSLYVGIPFCPTRCTYCSFVSRTIGRKTELLEPYLRALEQEIAVTGRLLYRDSAKETVLTSNFRLFSVN
;
A
#
# COMPACT_ATOMS: atom_id res chain seq x y z
N MET A 1 20.10 10.88 3.07
CA MET A 1 19.56 12.27 3.07
C MET A 1 18.92 12.58 4.41
N LYS A 2 19.26 13.73 5.03
CA LYS A 2 18.74 14.16 6.35
C LYS A 2 17.31 14.74 6.20
N LEU A 3 16.34 14.28 7.02
CA LEU A 3 14.99 14.82 7.06
C LEU A 3 14.72 15.61 8.34
N THR A 4 14.32 16.85 8.19
CA THR A 4 13.92 17.76 9.29
C THR A 4 12.44 18.09 9.15
N LEU A 5 11.69 18.06 10.26
CA LEU A 5 10.25 18.33 10.31
C LEU A 5 9.97 19.60 11.12
N HIS A 6 9.06 20.44 10.65
CA HIS A 6 8.59 21.63 11.35
C HIS A 6 7.06 21.68 11.36
N GLY A 7 6.47 21.85 12.56
CA GLY A 7 5.02 22.02 12.74
C GLY A 7 4.17 20.77 12.52
N HIS A 8 4.80 19.60 12.40
CA HIS A 8 4.14 18.28 12.37
C HIS A 8 5.09 17.14 12.80
N ASP A 9 4.50 16.01 13.15
CA ASP A 9 5.19 14.78 13.60
C ASP A 9 4.98 13.58 12.64
N ASP A 10 4.40 13.80 11.46
CA ASP A 10 4.11 12.77 10.46
C ASP A 10 5.37 12.24 9.74
N ARG A 11 6.45 11.96 10.51
CA ARG A 11 7.75 11.51 10.00
C ARG A 11 7.62 10.31 9.05
N TYR A 12 6.93 9.26 9.51
CA TYR A 12 6.80 8.02 8.73
C TYR A 12 6.24 8.26 7.33
N ALA A 13 5.21 9.10 7.19
CA ALA A 13 4.58 9.37 5.90
C ALA A 13 5.53 10.03 4.90
N VAL A 14 6.39 10.95 5.36
CA VAL A 14 7.34 11.68 4.52
C VAL A 14 8.60 10.83 4.25
N GLU A 15 9.11 10.16 5.28
CA GLU A 15 10.34 9.36 5.21
C GLU A 15 10.18 8.15 4.28
N GLN A 16 9.02 7.47 4.27
CA GLN A 16 8.74 6.39 3.33
C GLN A 16 8.78 6.87 1.88
N LEU A 17 8.25 8.06 1.62
CA LEU A 17 8.33 8.66 0.29
C LEU A 17 9.76 9.08 -0.06
N GLN A 18 10.51 9.65 0.90
CA GLN A 18 11.92 9.98 0.74
C GLN A 18 12.74 8.75 0.34
N LEU A 19 12.60 7.64 1.07
CA LEU A 19 13.31 6.40 0.79
C LEU A 19 12.96 5.82 -0.60
N SER A 20 11.72 6.00 -1.04
CA SER A 20 11.29 5.54 -2.37
C SER A 20 11.84 6.40 -3.51
N LEU A 21 11.97 7.72 -3.29
CA LEU A 21 12.40 8.66 -4.31
C LEU A 21 13.92 8.83 -4.37
N PHE A 22 14.60 8.64 -3.24
CA PHE A 22 16.05 8.78 -3.07
C PHE A 22 16.62 7.56 -2.31
N PRO A 23 16.67 6.37 -2.96
CA PRO A 23 16.99 5.10 -2.28
C PRO A 23 18.46 4.97 -1.86
N ASP A 24 19.39 5.59 -2.58
CA ASP A 24 20.83 5.32 -2.46
C ASP A 24 21.56 6.36 -1.60
N ASN A 25 21.27 6.39 -0.29
CA ASN A 25 22.01 7.27 0.66
C ASN A 25 22.42 8.64 0.06
N THR A 26 21.54 9.20 -0.78
CA THR A 26 21.78 10.45 -1.50
C THR A 26 22.18 11.53 -0.51
N GLU A 27 23.33 12.15 -0.73
CA GLU A 27 23.76 13.30 0.06
C GLU A 27 22.80 14.46 -0.15
N GLY A 28 22.35 15.06 0.96
CA GLY A 28 21.43 16.18 0.89
C GLY A 28 20.54 16.29 2.13
N GLU A 29 19.68 17.26 2.08
CA GLU A 29 18.73 17.53 3.16
C GLU A 29 17.32 17.80 2.62
N ALA A 30 16.32 17.42 3.41
CA ALA A 30 14.94 17.73 3.16
C ALA A 30 14.31 18.36 4.41
N VAL A 31 13.58 19.43 4.22
CA VAL A 31 12.79 20.09 5.27
C VAL A 31 11.34 20.01 4.88
N SER A 32 10.53 19.35 5.71
CA SER A 32 9.07 19.27 5.57
C SER A 32 8.42 20.11 6.66
N SER A 33 7.61 21.06 6.29
CA SER A 33 6.97 22.03 7.20
C SER A 33 5.48 22.04 7.03
N LEU A 34 4.74 22.21 8.14
CA LEU A 34 3.30 22.37 8.15
C LEU A 34 2.91 23.66 8.89
N HIS A 35 2.30 24.58 8.19
CA HIS A 35 1.85 25.86 8.73
C HIS A 35 0.33 25.85 8.87
N ARG A 36 -0.15 26.13 10.09
CA ARG A 36 -1.58 26.22 10.41
C ARG A 36 -2.03 27.66 10.41
N GLY A 37 -2.78 28.05 9.38
CA GLY A 37 -3.48 29.33 9.31
C GLY A 37 -4.96 29.18 9.64
N LYS A 38 -5.68 30.31 9.73
CA LYS A 38 -7.13 30.33 10.02
C LYS A 38 -7.96 29.64 8.93
N VAL A 39 -7.55 29.75 7.66
CA VAL A 39 -8.30 29.24 6.49
C VAL A 39 -7.59 28.03 5.86
N TRP A 40 -6.27 28.03 5.86
CA TRP A 40 -5.46 27.06 5.14
C TRP A 40 -4.46 26.36 6.05
N LEU A 41 -4.38 25.05 5.88
CA LEU A 41 -3.26 24.24 6.30
C LEU A 41 -2.31 24.14 5.12
N THR A 42 -1.08 24.60 5.28
CA THR A 42 -0.10 24.70 4.20
C THR A 42 1.09 23.79 4.48
N ALA A 43 1.26 22.76 3.66
CA ALA A 43 2.43 21.90 3.64
C ALA A 43 3.48 22.48 2.68
N VAL A 44 4.71 22.65 3.15
CA VAL A 44 5.84 23.15 2.37
C VAL A 44 6.99 22.17 2.50
N THR A 45 7.57 21.79 1.38
CA THR A 45 8.78 20.97 1.37
C THR A 45 9.88 21.67 0.59
N LYS A 46 11.09 21.67 1.16
CA LYS A 46 12.33 22.12 0.52
C LYS A 46 13.32 20.98 0.54
N ILE A 47 13.89 20.63 -0.61
CA ILE A 47 14.85 19.55 -0.78
C ILE A 47 16.10 20.12 -1.45
N THR A 48 17.26 19.80 -0.90
CA THR A 48 18.56 20.15 -1.47
C THR A 48 19.35 18.87 -1.71
N VAL A 49 19.74 18.64 -2.97
CA VAL A 49 20.54 17.48 -3.40
C VAL A 49 21.64 17.99 -4.31
N ASN A 50 22.87 17.60 -4.06
CA ASN A 50 24.04 17.99 -4.86
C ASN A 50 24.13 19.52 -5.12
N GLY A 51 23.82 20.33 -4.11
CA GLY A 51 23.83 21.78 -4.20
C GLY A 51 22.61 22.40 -4.91
N THR A 52 21.75 21.61 -5.53
CA THR A 52 20.52 22.10 -6.18
C THR A 52 19.35 22.01 -5.21
N THR A 53 18.58 23.08 -5.13
CA THR A 53 17.42 23.20 -4.23
C THR A 53 16.12 23.31 -5.01
N ALA A 54 15.14 22.52 -4.61
CA ALA A 54 13.77 22.63 -5.09
C ALA A 54 12.78 22.76 -3.92
N ALA A 55 11.66 23.42 -4.15
CA ALA A 55 10.61 23.56 -3.16
C ALA A 55 9.22 23.44 -3.78
N ALA A 56 8.27 22.96 -2.99
CA ALA A 56 6.87 22.89 -3.39
C ALA A 56 5.94 23.07 -2.19
N THR A 57 4.73 23.52 -2.52
CA THR A 57 3.70 23.81 -1.53
C THR A 57 2.39 23.12 -1.89
N ARG A 58 1.68 22.62 -0.88
CA ARG A 58 0.31 22.13 -0.98
C ARG A 58 -0.55 22.72 0.13
N ARG A 59 -1.82 23.00 -0.20
CA ARG A 59 -2.78 23.56 0.76
C ARG A 59 -4.04 22.72 0.80
N ILE A 60 -4.59 22.58 1.98
CA ILE A 60 -5.95 22.07 2.21
C ILE A 60 -6.68 23.08 3.09
N LYS A 61 -8.01 23.13 3.00
CA LYS A 61 -8.78 23.98 3.92
C LYS A 61 -8.60 23.47 5.35
N ALA A 62 -8.37 24.36 6.29
CA ALA A 62 -8.19 23.99 7.70
C ALA A 62 -9.42 23.29 8.28
N ALA A 63 -10.63 23.67 7.81
CA ALA A 63 -11.89 23.03 8.19
C ALA A 63 -11.99 21.55 7.75
N ASP A 64 -11.29 21.16 6.68
CA ASP A 64 -11.33 19.80 6.14
C ASP A 64 -10.17 18.94 6.69
N GLU A 65 -9.41 19.42 7.69
CA GLU A 65 -8.25 18.71 8.21
C GLU A 65 -8.65 17.36 8.80
N THR A 66 -8.11 16.32 8.22
CA THR A 66 -8.05 14.96 8.76
C THR A 66 -6.60 14.49 8.72
N VAL A 67 -6.24 13.50 9.54
CA VAL A 67 -4.90 12.88 9.49
C VAL A 67 -4.54 12.44 8.07
N ARG A 68 -5.51 11.87 7.34
CA ARG A 68 -5.33 11.42 5.97
C ARG A 68 -5.04 12.57 5.00
N LEU A 69 -5.81 13.66 5.06
CA LEU A 69 -5.64 14.82 4.17
C LEU A 69 -4.35 15.56 4.48
N ARG A 70 -4.00 15.71 5.75
CA ARG A 70 -2.74 16.31 6.20
C ARG A 70 -1.54 15.51 5.66
N ARG A 71 -1.50 14.21 5.89
CA ARG A 71 -0.42 13.34 5.37
C ARG A 71 -0.33 13.40 3.85
N ARG A 72 -1.45 13.40 3.16
CA ARG A 72 -1.50 13.55 1.71
C ARG A 72 -0.87 14.88 1.26
N ALA A 73 -1.21 16.01 1.88
CA ALA A 73 -0.65 17.31 1.53
C ALA A 73 0.88 17.34 1.74
N LEU A 74 1.38 16.74 2.83
CA LEU A 74 2.80 16.60 3.11
C LEU A 74 3.50 15.74 2.03
N GLN A 75 2.93 14.59 1.69
CA GLN A 75 3.46 13.72 0.64
C GLN A 75 3.44 14.38 -0.74
N GLN A 76 2.36 15.09 -1.08
CA GLN A 76 2.26 15.83 -2.33
C GLN A 76 3.31 16.94 -2.43
N SER A 77 3.49 17.74 -1.36
CA SER A 77 4.52 18.79 -1.36
C SER A 77 5.92 18.20 -1.50
N TYR A 78 6.18 17.07 -0.83
CA TYR A 78 7.45 16.37 -0.92
C TYR A 78 7.72 15.86 -2.34
N TYR A 79 6.75 15.13 -2.92
CA TYR A 79 6.87 14.61 -4.29
C TYR A 79 7.10 15.71 -5.31
N LEU A 80 6.35 16.82 -5.23
CA LEU A 80 6.47 17.92 -6.18
C LEU A 80 7.79 18.66 -6.09
N ALA A 81 8.39 18.74 -4.89
CA ALA A 81 9.75 19.24 -4.73
C ALA A 81 10.77 18.25 -5.29
N ALA A 82 10.65 16.97 -4.91
CA ALA A 82 11.55 15.91 -5.37
C ALA A 82 11.56 15.75 -6.90
N LYS A 83 10.38 15.80 -7.55
CA LYS A 83 10.24 15.67 -8.99
C LYS A 83 11.08 16.67 -9.79
N GLN A 84 11.35 17.84 -9.25
CA GLN A 84 12.18 18.86 -9.90
C GLN A 84 13.69 18.49 -9.90
N LEU A 85 14.10 17.59 -9.03
CA LEU A 85 15.49 17.15 -8.83
C LEU A 85 15.77 15.77 -9.42
N LEU A 86 14.73 14.99 -9.71
CA LEU A 86 14.84 13.62 -10.20
C LEU A 86 14.97 13.61 -11.73
N PRO A 87 15.88 12.79 -12.29
CA PRO A 87 16.07 12.68 -13.73
C PRO A 87 14.89 11.99 -14.44
N VAL A 88 14.15 11.16 -13.72
CA VAL A 88 13.02 10.38 -14.24
C VAL A 88 11.80 10.58 -13.35
N THR A 89 10.63 10.66 -13.95
CA THR A 89 9.37 10.75 -13.22
C THR A 89 9.09 9.42 -12.49
N PRO A 90 8.97 9.45 -11.15
CA PRO A 90 8.66 8.25 -10.36
C PRO A 90 7.30 7.67 -10.77
N PRO A 91 7.22 6.37 -11.11
CA PRO A 91 6.01 5.79 -11.70
C PRO A 91 4.79 5.80 -10.77
N TRP A 92 5.00 5.73 -9.46
CA TRP A 92 3.93 5.77 -8.47
C TRP A 92 3.67 7.18 -7.88
N GLY A 93 4.35 8.19 -8.37
CA GLY A 93 4.13 9.57 -7.95
C GLY A 93 4.33 9.81 -6.46
N ALA A 94 3.33 10.43 -5.84
CA ALA A 94 3.31 10.71 -4.40
C ALA A 94 2.78 9.54 -3.55
N LEU A 95 2.52 8.37 -4.15
CA LEU A 95 2.10 7.20 -3.41
C LEU A 95 3.29 6.59 -2.65
N ALA A 96 3.17 6.53 -1.34
CA ALA A 96 4.03 5.73 -0.48
C ALA A 96 3.22 4.58 0.11
N GLY A 97 3.71 3.36 -0.02
CA GLY A 97 3.07 2.18 0.52
C GLY A 97 3.06 0.98 -0.42
N VAL A 98 2.68 -0.17 0.12
CA VAL A 98 2.85 -1.48 -0.53
C VAL A 98 1.63 -1.98 -1.32
N ARG A 99 0.52 -1.28 -1.32
CA ARG A 99 -0.72 -1.72 -1.99
C ARG A 99 -1.45 -0.55 -2.63
N PRO A 100 -0.95 -0.02 -3.76
CA PRO A 100 -1.56 1.13 -4.44
C PRO A 100 -3.01 0.87 -4.88
N THR A 101 -3.34 -0.36 -5.28
CA THR A 101 -4.68 -0.78 -5.67
C THR A 101 -5.73 -0.65 -4.56
N LYS A 102 -5.33 -0.62 -3.28
CA LYS A 102 -6.30 -0.36 -2.19
C LYS A 102 -7.07 0.95 -2.34
N ILE A 103 -6.43 1.97 -2.92
CA ILE A 103 -7.03 3.29 -3.10
C ILE A 103 -8.12 3.21 -4.16
N THR A 104 -7.81 2.62 -5.31
CA THR A 104 -8.73 2.49 -6.44
C THR A 104 -9.83 1.46 -6.15
N THR A 105 -9.50 0.32 -5.52
CA THR A 105 -10.51 -0.67 -5.10
C THR A 105 -11.52 -0.04 -4.13
N LYS A 106 -11.04 0.68 -3.10
CA LYS A 106 -11.92 1.37 -2.17
C LYS A 106 -12.81 2.39 -2.89
N HIS A 107 -12.24 3.19 -3.79
CA HIS A 107 -12.98 4.18 -4.58
C HIS A 107 -14.10 3.53 -5.41
N LEU A 108 -13.82 2.39 -6.06
CA LEU A 108 -14.82 1.64 -6.84
C LEU A 108 -15.92 1.04 -5.95
N LEU A 109 -15.56 0.48 -4.78
CA LEU A 109 -16.53 -0.06 -3.83
C LEU A 109 -17.45 1.02 -3.21
N GLU A 110 -16.97 2.26 -3.14
CA GLU A 110 -17.74 3.44 -2.69
C GLU A 110 -18.59 4.07 -3.82
N GLY A 111 -18.73 3.40 -4.96
CA GLY A 111 -19.56 3.84 -6.09
C GLY A 111 -18.82 4.66 -7.14
N GLY A 112 -17.52 4.79 -7.04
CA GLY A 112 -16.70 5.42 -8.07
C GLY A 112 -16.63 4.59 -9.36
N THR A 113 -16.24 5.23 -10.46
CA THR A 113 -16.03 4.59 -11.76
C THR A 113 -14.55 4.31 -12.03
N PRO A 114 -14.21 3.40 -12.95
CA PRO A 114 -12.81 3.20 -13.39
C PRO A 114 -12.17 4.51 -13.89
N LYS A 115 -12.92 5.36 -14.58
CA LYS A 115 -12.46 6.67 -15.05
C LYS A 115 -12.14 7.59 -13.86
N SER A 116 -13.02 7.72 -12.89
CA SER A 116 -12.77 8.57 -11.72
C SER A 116 -11.67 8.01 -10.81
N ALA A 117 -11.45 6.68 -10.80
CA ALA A 117 -10.31 6.06 -10.13
C ALA A 117 -8.98 6.41 -10.81
N ASP A 118 -8.94 6.42 -12.16
CA ASP A 118 -7.77 6.90 -12.92
C ASP A 118 -7.49 8.38 -12.65
N GLU A 119 -8.52 9.22 -12.71
CA GLU A 119 -8.41 10.66 -12.39
C GLU A 119 -7.89 10.90 -10.97
N LEU A 120 -8.36 10.12 -9.98
CA LEU A 120 -7.86 10.17 -8.61
C LEU A 120 -6.36 9.87 -8.54
N LEU A 121 -5.89 8.84 -9.22
CA LEU A 121 -4.47 8.50 -9.25
C LEU A 121 -3.63 9.56 -9.99
N ARG A 122 -4.14 10.13 -11.08
CA ARG A 122 -3.48 11.16 -11.87
C ARG A 122 -3.35 12.46 -11.10
N ASP A 123 -4.47 13.00 -10.61
CA ASP A 123 -4.57 14.37 -10.15
C ASP A 123 -4.17 14.54 -8.67
N VAL A 124 -4.39 13.48 -7.88
CA VAL A 124 -4.09 13.50 -6.45
C VAL A 124 -2.76 12.84 -6.12
N TYR A 125 -2.40 11.78 -6.83
CA TYR A 125 -1.20 11.00 -6.51
C TYR A 125 -0.09 11.10 -7.55
N TYR A 126 -0.35 11.73 -8.71
CA TYR A 126 0.64 11.94 -9.79
C TYR A 126 1.22 10.65 -10.35
N VAL A 127 0.46 9.58 -10.35
CA VAL A 127 0.85 8.26 -10.86
C VAL A 127 0.93 8.31 -12.40
N THR A 128 1.93 7.65 -12.99
CA THR A 128 2.09 7.55 -14.46
C THR A 128 0.97 6.74 -15.10
N ASP A 129 0.76 6.94 -16.39
CA ASP A 129 -0.35 6.36 -17.16
C ASP A 129 -0.36 4.83 -17.13
N ASP A 130 0.79 4.20 -17.36
CA ASP A 130 0.96 2.74 -17.33
C ASP A 130 0.59 2.14 -15.95
N ARG A 131 1.01 2.81 -14.86
CA ARG A 131 0.72 2.38 -13.49
C ARG A 131 -0.71 2.66 -13.07
N ARG A 132 -1.32 3.74 -13.58
CA ARG A 132 -2.74 4.01 -13.36
C ARG A 132 -3.61 2.94 -14.01
N ARG A 133 -3.36 2.63 -15.30
CA ARG A 133 -4.07 1.55 -16.00
C ARG A 133 -3.96 0.23 -15.24
N LEU A 134 -2.75 -0.20 -14.89
CA LEU A 134 -2.52 -1.42 -14.12
C LEU A 134 -3.30 -1.42 -12.80
N ALA A 135 -3.25 -0.34 -12.02
CA ALA A 135 -3.93 -0.25 -10.73
C ALA A 135 -5.44 -0.29 -10.87
N VAL A 136 -6.00 0.38 -11.87
CA VAL A 136 -7.44 0.37 -12.15
C VAL A 136 -7.90 -1.00 -12.61
N ASP A 137 -7.19 -1.65 -13.54
CA ASP A 137 -7.54 -2.99 -14.04
C ASP A 137 -7.52 -4.05 -12.92
N CYS A 138 -6.49 -4.03 -12.08
CA CYS A 138 -6.42 -4.88 -10.90
C CYS A 138 -7.60 -4.63 -9.94
N SER A 139 -7.97 -3.35 -9.76
CA SER A 139 -9.09 -3.00 -8.85
C SER A 139 -10.44 -3.41 -9.42
N VAL A 140 -10.67 -3.25 -10.71
CA VAL A 140 -11.89 -3.72 -11.39
C VAL A 140 -12.02 -5.24 -11.26
N SER A 141 -10.93 -5.97 -11.48
CA SER A 141 -10.90 -7.43 -11.32
C SER A 141 -11.18 -7.84 -9.86
N THR A 142 -10.60 -7.12 -8.89
CA THR A 142 -10.85 -7.35 -7.46
C THR A 142 -12.32 -7.11 -7.10
N VAL A 143 -12.90 -5.99 -7.54
CA VAL A 143 -14.32 -5.67 -7.27
C VAL A 143 -15.24 -6.70 -7.92
N ARG A 144 -14.94 -7.13 -9.16
CA ARG A 144 -15.69 -8.20 -9.82
C ARG A 144 -15.64 -9.49 -8.98
N ALA A 145 -14.46 -9.90 -8.51
CA ALA A 145 -14.32 -11.09 -7.68
C ALA A 145 -15.10 -10.96 -6.35
N VAL A 146 -15.02 -9.82 -5.68
CA VAL A 146 -15.76 -9.54 -4.45
C VAL A 146 -17.29 -9.63 -4.68
N ASN A 147 -17.78 -9.06 -5.78
CA ASN A 147 -19.21 -9.06 -6.12
C ASN A 147 -19.75 -10.47 -6.52
N MET A 148 -18.86 -11.42 -6.80
CA MET A 148 -19.24 -12.81 -7.06
C MET A 148 -19.34 -13.66 -5.80
N LEU A 149 -18.84 -13.15 -4.66
CA LEU A 149 -18.90 -13.87 -3.40
C LEU A 149 -20.32 -13.93 -2.86
N GLN A 150 -20.66 -15.09 -2.34
CA GLN A 150 -21.92 -15.34 -1.65
C GLN A 150 -21.72 -15.23 -0.13
N PRO A 151 -22.75 -14.96 0.67
CA PRO A 151 -22.64 -14.93 2.13
C PRO A 151 -22.12 -16.24 2.75
N SER A 152 -22.28 -17.36 2.05
CA SER A 152 -21.78 -18.68 2.44
C SER A 152 -20.34 -18.95 2.04
N ASP A 153 -19.74 -18.08 1.22
CA ASP A 153 -18.36 -18.30 0.75
C ASP A 153 -17.35 -18.03 1.87
N LEU A 154 -16.38 -18.92 1.98
CA LEU A 154 -15.31 -18.85 2.96
C LEU A 154 -13.98 -18.63 2.25
N SER A 155 -13.14 -17.83 2.86
CA SER A 155 -11.76 -17.61 2.38
C SER A 155 -10.78 -18.27 3.34
N LEU A 156 -9.89 -19.13 2.82
CA LEU A 156 -8.80 -19.73 3.57
C LEU A 156 -7.49 -19.07 3.18
N TYR A 157 -6.72 -18.67 4.18
CA TYR A 157 -5.37 -18.17 4.02
C TYR A 157 -4.38 -19.14 4.67
N VAL A 158 -3.49 -19.72 3.86
CA VAL A 158 -2.41 -20.61 4.34
C VAL A 158 -1.10 -19.83 4.30
N GLY A 159 -0.58 -19.48 5.47
CA GLY A 159 0.68 -18.74 5.61
C GLY A 159 1.85 -19.70 5.81
N ILE A 160 2.81 -19.73 4.89
CA ILE A 160 4.04 -20.51 5.03
C ILE A 160 5.19 -19.59 5.45
N PRO A 161 5.67 -19.65 6.71
CA PRO A 161 6.69 -18.74 7.23
C PRO A 161 8.12 -19.18 6.92
N PHE A 162 8.33 -19.97 5.88
CA PHE A 162 9.64 -20.45 5.46
C PHE A 162 9.96 -19.99 4.04
N CYS A 163 11.14 -19.39 3.86
CA CYS A 163 11.63 -18.97 2.54
C CYS A 163 13.05 -19.50 2.31
N PRO A 164 13.39 -19.93 1.09
CA PRO A 164 14.76 -20.30 0.74
C PRO A 164 15.74 -19.15 0.87
N THR A 165 15.27 -17.94 0.50
CA THR A 165 16.00 -16.67 0.58
C THR A 165 15.09 -15.59 1.13
N ARG A 166 15.69 -14.53 1.70
CA ARG A 166 14.93 -13.37 2.15
C ARG A 166 15.12 -12.22 1.16
N CYS A 167 14.05 -11.81 0.50
CA CYS A 167 14.06 -10.62 -0.34
C CYS A 167 14.35 -9.37 0.48
N THR A 168 15.11 -8.42 -0.08
CA THR A 168 15.50 -7.18 0.60
C THR A 168 14.30 -6.31 1.02
N TYR A 169 13.19 -6.42 0.32
CA TYR A 169 11.92 -5.71 0.56
C TYR A 169 10.90 -6.52 1.38
N CYS A 170 11.25 -7.71 1.86
CA CYS A 170 10.29 -8.60 2.51
C CYS A 170 9.90 -8.10 3.90
N SER A 171 8.61 -7.83 4.09
CA SER A 171 8.00 -7.46 5.37
C SER A 171 7.29 -8.62 6.07
N PHE A 172 7.24 -9.81 5.46
CA PHE A 172 6.64 -10.98 6.07
C PHE A 172 7.51 -11.54 7.19
N VAL A 173 6.85 -12.03 8.24
CA VAL A 173 7.53 -12.84 9.25
C VAL A 173 7.90 -14.17 8.60
N SER A 174 9.16 -14.34 8.27
CA SER A 174 9.67 -15.55 7.62
C SER A 174 11.01 -15.96 8.20
N ARG A 175 11.24 -17.28 8.23
CA ARG A 175 12.54 -17.89 8.54
C ARG A 175 13.19 -18.35 7.25
N THR A 176 14.45 -18.05 7.08
CA THR A 176 15.24 -18.60 5.97
C THR A 176 15.44 -20.09 6.20
N ILE A 177 15.11 -20.89 5.19
CA ILE A 177 15.42 -22.33 5.17
C ILE A 177 16.93 -22.45 4.93
N GLY A 178 17.69 -22.46 6.02
CA GLY A 178 19.13 -22.74 5.99
C GLY A 178 19.37 -24.24 6.13
N ARG A 179 20.62 -24.62 6.49
CA ARG A 179 21.00 -26.00 6.77
C ARG A 179 20.25 -26.65 7.96
N LYS A 180 19.48 -25.87 8.72
CA LYS A 180 18.67 -26.34 9.86
C LYS A 180 17.18 -26.28 9.50
N THR A 181 16.68 -27.36 8.94
CA THR A 181 15.27 -27.55 8.59
C THR A 181 14.46 -28.22 9.71
N GLU A 182 14.98 -28.24 10.93
CA GLU A 182 14.38 -28.96 12.08
C GLU A 182 12.93 -28.54 12.40
N LEU A 183 12.58 -27.28 12.08
CA LEU A 183 11.23 -26.76 12.32
C LEU A 183 10.27 -26.98 11.13
N LEU A 184 10.77 -27.34 9.96
CA LEU A 184 9.92 -27.45 8.77
C LEU A 184 8.96 -28.63 8.86
N GLU A 185 9.48 -29.79 9.22
CA GLU A 185 8.68 -31.01 9.32
C GLU A 185 7.61 -30.94 10.44
N PRO A 186 7.93 -30.49 11.68
CA PRO A 186 6.91 -30.24 12.70
C PRO A 186 5.85 -29.23 12.26
N TYR A 187 6.25 -28.18 11.54
CA TYR A 187 5.32 -27.19 11.00
C TYR A 187 4.37 -27.80 9.98
N LEU A 188 4.88 -28.58 9.03
CA LEU A 188 4.05 -29.24 8.01
C LEU A 188 3.03 -30.17 8.64
N ARG A 189 3.44 -30.99 9.62
CA ARG A 189 2.51 -31.86 10.37
C ARG A 189 1.42 -31.06 11.09
N ALA A 190 1.79 -29.96 11.73
CA ALA A 190 0.83 -29.10 12.40
C ALA A 190 -0.15 -28.47 11.38
N LEU A 191 0.35 -28.00 10.25
CA LEU A 191 -0.47 -27.44 9.18
C LEU A 191 -1.44 -28.46 8.59
N GLU A 192 -1.00 -29.69 8.35
CA GLU A 192 -1.85 -30.79 7.90
C GLU A 192 -2.98 -31.10 8.89
N GLN A 193 -2.66 -31.09 10.20
CA GLN A 193 -3.66 -31.26 11.25
C GLN A 193 -4.66 -30.11 11.28
N GLU A 194 -4.20 -28.84 11.16
CA GLU A 194 -5.10 -27.69 11.10
C GLU A 194 -6.02 -27.74 9.88
N ILE A 195 -5.50 -28.09 8.70
CA ILE A 195 -6.30 -28.26 7.48
C ILE A 195 -7.36 -29.34 7.68
N ALA A 196 -6.98 -30.49 8.24
CA ALA A 196 -7.91 -31.58 8.50
C ALA A 196 -9.00 -31.21 9.52
N VAL A 197 -8.65 -30.47 10.59
CA VAL A 197 -9.63 -29.98 11.59
C VAL A 197 -10.55 -28.96 10.96
N THR A 198 -10.02 -27.99 10.23
CA THR A 198 -10.78 -26.96 9.54
C THR A 198 -11.77 -27.59 8.56
N GLY A 199 -11.33 -28.56 7.76
CA GLY A 199 -12.20 -29.27 6.84
C GLY A 199 -13.36 -29.98 7.56
N ARG A 200 -13.11 -30.64 8.70
CA ARG A 200 -14.16 -31.29 9.49
C ARG A 200 -15.15 -30.29 10.09
N LEU A 201 -14.69 -29.13 10.55
CA LEU A 201 -15.57 -28.09 11.08
C LEU A 201 -16.49 -27.52 9.98
N LEU A 202 -15.92 -27.19 8.85
CA LEU A 202 -16.66 -26.68 7.70
C LEU A 202 -17.69 -27.69 7.17
N TYR A 203 -17.32 -28.97 7.10
CA TYR A 203 -18.22 -30.05 6.66
C TYR A 203 -19.36 -30.31 7.66
N ARG A 204 -19.07 -30.24 8.97
CA ARG A 204 -20.06 -30.50 10.02
C ARG A 204 -21.13 -29.41 10.09
N ASP A 205 -20.77 -28.13 9.86
CA ASP A 205 -21.74 -27.03 9.81
C ASP A 205 -22.57 -27.10 8.51
N SER A 206 -21.97 -27.55 7.42
CA SER A 206 -22.67 -27.77 6.14
C SER A 206 -23.73 -28.87 6.21
N ALA A 207 -23.52 -29.89 7.04
CA ALA A 207 -24.47 -31.00 7.20
C ALA A 207 -25.73 -30.58 8.00
N LYS A 208 -25.72 -29.45 8.69
CA LYS A 208 -26.87 -28.90 9.41
C LYS A 208 -27.73 -27.98 8.56
N GLU A 209 -27.20 -27.39 7.53
CA GLU A 209 -27.91 -26.63 6.51
C GLU A 209 -27.80 -27.38 5.18
N THR A 210 -28.91 -27.90 4.67
CA THR A 210 -29.01 -28.68 3.43
C THR A 210 -28.76 -27.81 2.21
N VAL A 211 -27.61 -27.15 2.07
CA VAL A 211 -27.14 -26.58 0.81
C VAL A 211 -25.63 -26.30 0.88
N LEU A 212 -24.82 -27.29 0.59
CA LEU A 212 -23.50 -27.02 0.01
C LEU A 212 -23.36 -27.76 -1.31
N THR A 213 -23.88 -27.12 -2.35
CA THR A 213 -23.47 -27.45 -3.71
C THR A 213 -22.01 -27.03 -3.86
N SER A 214 -21.16 -28.03 -4.13
CA SER A 214 -19.77 -28.02 -4.48
C SER A 214 -19.33 -26.84 -5.37
N ASN A 215 -18.94 -25.74 -4.78
CA ASN A 215 -18.20 -24.69 -5.48
C ASN A 215 -16.97 -24.25 -4.67
N PHE A 216 -16.04 -25.17 -4.47
CA PHE A 216 -14.69 -24.80 -4.10
C PHE A 216 -14.01 -24.14 -5.32
N ARG A 217 -13.99 -22.81 -5.35
CA ARG A 217 -13.15 -22.06 -6.27
C ARG A 217 -11.83 -21.79 -5.58
N LEU A 218 -10.79 -22.55 -5.93
CA LEU A 218 -9.42 -22.23 -5.60
C LEU A 218 -9.01 -20.98 -6.39
N PHE A 219 -8.94 -19.84 -5.73
CA PHE A 219 -8.23 -18.69 -6.25
C PHE A 219 -6.78 -18.78 -5.78
N SER A 220 -5.90 -19.24 -6.67
CA SER A 220 -4.46 -19.09 -6.50
C SER A 220 -4.11 -17.62 -6.74
N VAL A 221 -3.70 -16.93 -5.69
CA VAL A 221 -3.06 -15.63 -5.83
C VAL A 221 -1.56 -15.88 -5.78
N ASN A 222 -0.93 -15.87 -6.96
CA ASN A 222 0.53 -15.81 -7.09
C ASN A 222 1.04 -14.43 -6.73
#